data_1e8b5b0ff441cace79f64ac0e902cf88
#
_entry.id   1e8b5b0ff441cace79f64ac0e902cf88
#
_cell.length_a   1.000
_cell.length_b   1.000
_cell.length_c   1.000
_cell.angle_alpha   90.00
_cell.angle_beta   90.00
_cell.angle_gamma   90.00
#
_symmetry.space_group_name_H-M   'P 1'
#
loop_
_entity.id
_entity.type
_entity.pdbx_description
1 polymer ?
#
loop_
_entity_poly.entity_id
_entity_poly.type
_entity_poly.pdbx_seq_one_letter_code
_entity_poly.pdbx_strand_id
1 'polypeptide(L)'
;MNIQAIDTRHGTANQHSFSNGNCLPYTGVPFGMNFYAPQTTDQKGSWWFHPEDRTFQGYRVTHQPSPWMGDFSHLLMTPVSGSLSELSLFHAQSSYRPEESLFSPVEINLTQLRYQITSQLIPSMYGGILTIDYQQKDNHLLLTLPGRYQVKQLDDHQVAVKVINYSGCEDPDFSFYFVLHFEQPLTKWFAPSSGEDGKILLSFGNIAQQVVHFSSSFISEKQAQLNLAREISLRSTEMLQQGIADWHNYFDRLKVTHENPEHTKTFYHTLYRTFLFPQTFYELDE
;
A
#
# COMPACT_ATOMS: atom_id res chain seq x y z
N MET A 1 12.38 -17.37 -13.57
CA MET A 1 11.63 -17.43 -12.30
C MET A 1 10.31 -16.70 -12.46
N ASN A 2 9.18 -17.28 -12.03
CA ASN A 2 7.91 -16.52 -12.03
C ASN A 2 7.93 -15.54 -10.86
N ILE A 3 7.86 -14.23 -11.13
CA ILE A 3 7.90 -13.19 -10.09
C ILE A 3 6.68 -13.26 -9.14
N GLN A 4 5.52 -13.66 -9.65
CA GLN A 4 4.32 -13.83 -8.84
C GLN A 4 4.40 -15.02 -7.83
N ALA A 5 5.36 -15.92 -8.02
CA ALA A 5 5.62 -17.02 -7.08
C ALA A 5 6.52 -16.61 -5.88
N ILE A 6 7.02 -15.37 -5.87
CA ILE A 6 7.73 -14.81 -4.72
C ILE A 6 6.69 -14.36 -3.69
N ASP A 7 6.70 -15.00 -2.53
CA ASP A 7 5.87 -14.60 -1.40
C ASP A 7 6.58 -13.51 -0.60
N THR A 8 6.03 -12.29 -0.60
CA THR A 8 6.63 -11.15 0.08
C THR A 8 6.64 -11.29 1.60
N ARG A 9 5.89 -12.27 2.16
CA ARG A 9 5.91 -12.60 3.60
C ARG A 9 7.16 -13.38 4.01
N HIS A 10 7.98 -13.87 3.10
CA HIS A 10 9.22 -14.58 3.43
C HIS A 10 10.13 -13.69 4.28
N GLY A 11 10.57 -14.18 5.44
CA GLY A 11 11.42 -13.43 6.37
C GLY A 11 10.69 -12.39 7.23
N THR A 12 9.35 -12.41 7.30
CA THR A 12 8.57 -11.44 8.09
C THR A 12 8.11 -11.93 9.46
N ALA A 13 8.40 -13.18 9.84
CA ALA A 13 8.11 -13.72 11.17
C ALA A 13 9.07 -13.14 12.22
N ASN A 14 9.03 -11.81 12.36
CA ASN A 14 9.91 -11.05 13.25
C ASN A 14 9.46 -11.15 14.70
N GLN A 15 10.42 -11.23 15.61
CA GLN A 15 10.19 -11.14 17.04
C GLN A 15 11.09 -10.06 17.63
N HIS A 16 10.53 -9.21 18.51
CA HIS A 16 11.29 -8.14 19.15
C HIS A 16 12.49 -8.65 19.96
N SER A 17 12.34 -9.79 20.61
CA SER A 17 13.41 -10.42 21.43
C SER A 17 14.46 -11.14 20.62
N PHE A 18 14.16 -11.48 19.38
CA PHE A 18 15.05 -12.24 18.50
C PHE A 18 14.79 -11.86 17.03
N SER A 19 15.80 -11.28 16.41
CA SER A 19 15.72 -10.76 15.07
C SER A 19 15.86 -11.89 14.04
N ASN A 20 14.74 -12.39 13.54
CA ASN A 20 14.67 -13.34 12.43
C ASN A 20 14.10 -12.65 11.19
N GLY A 21 14.93 -12.55 10.14
CA GLY A 21 14.51 -12.02 8.86
C GLY A 21 14.50 -10.50 8.77
N ASN A 22 13.98 -9.77 9.76
CA ASN A 22 13.90 -8.28 9.79
C ASN A 22 13.23 -7.69 8.54
N CYS A 23 12.16 -8.31 8.06
CA CYS A 23 11.49 -7.91 6.84
C CYS A 23 10.04 -7.54 7.11
N LEU A 24 9.49 -6.71 6.22
CA LEU A 24 8.07 -6.42 6.09
C LEU A 24 7.59 -6.89 4.69
N PRO A 25 6.30 -7.20 4.50
CA PRO A 25 5.81 -7.85 3.29
C PRO A 25 5.55 -6.86 2.16
N TYR A 26 6.59 -6.23 1.67
CA TYR A 26 6.47 -5.20 0.64
C TYR A 26 6.03 -5.73 -0.71
N THR A 27 5.13 -5.01 -1.34
CA THR A 27 4.76 -5.08 -2.75
C THR A 27 5.14 -3.75 -3.39
N GLY A 28 5.84 -3.78 -4.53
CA GLY A 28 6.30 -2.58 -5.21
C GLY A 28 7.10 -2.91 -6.46
N VAL A 29 7.31 -1.92 -7.30
CA VAL A 29 8.22 -2.05 -8.45
C VAL A 29 9.68 -1.97 -7.99
N PRO A 30 10.65 -2.46 -8.79
CA PRO A 30 12.07 -2.33 -8.43
C PRO A 30 12.45 -0.87 -8.19
N PHE A 31 13.05 -0.58 -7.03
CA PHE A 31 13.45 0.78 -6.62
C PHE A 31 12.30 1.80 -6.61
N GLY A 32 11.05 1.36 -6.44
CA GLY A 32 9.89 2.24 -6.40
C GLY A 32 10.01 3.33 -5.34
N MET A 33 9.33 4.46 -5.54
CA MET A 33 9.27 5.53 -4.54
C MET A 33 8.52 5.06 -3.30
N ASN A 34 7.46 4.25 -3.48
CA ASN A 34 6.64 3.72 -2.41
C ASN A 34 6.64 2.20 -2.44
N PHE A 35 6.45 1.60 -1.26
CA PHE A 35 6.07 0.22 -1.10
C PHE A 35 4.74 0.12 -0.39
N TYR A 36 4.05 -0.97 -0.65
CA TYR A 36 2.73 -1.25 -0.10
C TYR A 36 2.75 -2.56 0.64
N ALA A 37 2.06 -2.61 1.77
CA ALA A 37 1.96 -3.82 2.56
C ALA A 37 0.61 -3.90 3.29
N PRO A 38 0.08 -5.09 3.59
CA PRO A 38 -1.03 -5.20 4.51
C PRO A 38 -0.55 -4.85 5.92
N GLN A 39 -1.26 -3.97 6.61
CA GLN A 39 -1.07 -3.79 8.05
C GLN A 39 -1.99 -4.74 8.80
N THR A 40 -1.46 -5.45 9.80
CA THR A 40 -2.23 -6.42 10.59
C THR A 40 -2.44 -6.00 12.05
N THR A 41 -1.61 -5.06 12.54
CA THR A 41 -1.73 -4.53 13.91
C THR A 41 -1.20 -3.10 14.01
N ASP A 42 -1.80 -2.29 14.88
CA ASP A 42 -1.33 -0.96 15.29
C ASP A 42 -0.79 -0.95 16.73
N GLN A 43 -0.74 -2.11 17.38
CA GLN A 43 -0.40 -2.23 18.79
C GLN A 43 1.10 -2.52 19.04
N LYS A 44 1.89 -2.68 17.99
CA LYS A 44 3.30 -3.10 18.10
C LYS A 44 4.29 -2.11 17.46
N GLY A 45 3.90 -0.85 17.30
CA GLY A 45 4.74 0.20 16.71
C GLY A 45 5.24 -0.19 15.32
N SER A 46 6.56 -0.23 15.15
CA SER A 46 7.21 -0.58 13.87
C SER A 46 6.98 -2.03 13.42
N TRP A 47 6.52 -2.92 14.27
CA TRP A 47 6.13 -4.32 13.96
C TRP A 47 4.64 -4.41 13.63
N TRP A 48 4.17 -3.62 12.70
CA TRP A 48 2.76 -3.51 12.33
C TRP A 48 2.24 -4.66 11.45
N PHE A 49 3.08 -5.66 11.16
CA PHE A 49 2.72 -6.87 10.41
C PHE A 49 3.30 -8.13 11.06
N HIS A 50 2.49 -9.19 11.12
CA HIS A 50 2.97 -10.55 11.40
C HIS A 50 2.26 -11.55 10.47
N PRO A 51 2.98 -12.55 9.88
CA PRO A 51 2.42 -13.46 8.88
C PRO A 51 1.33 -14.40 9.41
N GLU A 52 1.26 -14.61 10.72
CA GLU A 52 0.23 -15.43 11.37
C GLU A 52 -1.01 -14.63 11.80
N ASP A 53 -0.96 -13.31 11.74
CA ASP A 53 -2.12 -12.47 12.08
C ASP A 53 -3.27 -12.74 11.12
N ARG A 54 -4.48 -12.74 11.67
CA ARG A 54 -5.75 -12.94 10.93
C ARG A 54 -6.56 -11.66 10.79
N THR A 55 -5.96 -10.53 11.15
CA THR A 55 -6.57 -9.20 11.12
C THR A 55 -5.94 -8.37 10.02
N PHE A 56 -6.77 -7.72 9.22
CA PHE A 56 -6.35 -6.73 8.21
C PHE A 56 -6.89 -5.37 8.61
N GLN A 57 -6.01 -4.38 8.77
CA GLN A 57 -6.33 -3.01 9.13
C GLN A 57 -6.30 -2.05 7.94
N GLY A 58 -5.67 -2.42 6.84
CA GLY A 58 -5.58 -1.63 5.62
C GLY A 58 -4.30 -1.87 4.83
N TYR A 59 -4.26 -1.28 3.64
CA TYR A 59 -3.06 -1.19 2.82
C TYR A 59 -2.21 -0.01 3.29
N ARG A 60 -1.04 -0.31 3.82
CA ARG A 60 -0.08 0.71 4.23
C ARG A 60 0.77 1.14 3.05
N VAL A 61 0.83 2.44 2.79
CA VAL A 61 1.89 3.08 2.00
C VAL A 61 3.05 3.30 2.96
N THR A 62 4.26 2.85 2.62
CA THR A 62 5.38 2.79 3.57
C THR A 62 6.72 3.08 2.91
N HIS A 63 7.64 3.65 3.69
CA HIS A 63 9.04 3.89 3.35
C HIS A 63 9.98 3.31 4.42
N GLN A 64 9.44 2.43 5.25
CA GLN A 64 10.19 1.80 6.35
C GLN A 64 11.07 0.67 5.83
N PRO A 65 12.40 0.71 6.04
CA PRO A 65 13.31 -0.33 5.50
C PRO A 65 13.21 -1.66 6.24
N SER A 66 12.89 -1.64 7.54
CA SER A 66 12.73 -2.84 8.38
C SER A 66 11.96 -2.51 9.66
N PRO A 67 11.46 -3.51 10.41
CA PRO A 67 10.79 -3.28 11.70
C PRO A 67 11.67 -2.58 12.75
N TRP A 68 12.98 -2.56 12.59
CA TRP A 68 13.93 -1.90 13.50
C TRP A 68 14.09 -0.40 13.25
N MET A 69 13.52 0.09 12.17
CA MET A 69 13.59 1.49 11.79
C MET A 69 12.19 2.10 11.79
N GLY A 70 12.11 3.40 12.01
CA GLY A 70 10.85 4.13 11.89
C GLY A 70 10.35 4.22 10.45
N ASP A 71 9.07 4.48 10.29
CA ASP A 71 8.44 4.80 9.01
C ASP A 71 8.19 6.29 8.90
N PHE A 72 8.29 6.83 7.71
CA PHE A 72 8.00 8.23 7.42
C PHE A 72 7.06 8.33 6.22
N SER A 73 6.31 9.42 6.14
CA SER A 73 5.43 9.68 5.01
C SER A 73 4.46 8.52 4.72
N HIS A 74 3.96 7.87 5.77
CA HIS A 74 3.09 6.71 5.65
C HIS A 74 1.61 7.07 5.86
N LEU A 75 0.73 6.29 5.27
CA LEU A 75 -0.72 6.35 5.46
C LEU A 75 -1.34 4.96 5.22
N LEU A 76 -2.61 4.79 5.64
CA LEU A 76 -3.37 3.57 5.37
C LEU A 76 -4.59 3.86 4.51
N MET A 77 -4.91 2.92 3.63
CA MET A 77 -6.14 2.82 2.86
C MET A 77 -6.90 1.55 3.29
N THR A 78 -8.07 1.72 3.89
CA THR A 78 -8.88 0.60 4.41
C THR A 78 -10.25 0.59 3.74
N PRO A 79 -10.53 -0.35 2.81
CA PRO A 79 -11.88 -0.56 2.29
C PRO A 79 -12.83 -1.01 3.40
N VAL A 80 -14.03 -0.42 3.48
CA VAL A 80 -15.04 -0.78 4.48
C VAL A 80 -16.45 -0.67 3.89
N SER A 81 -17.41 -1.38 4.45
CA SER A 81 -18.83 -1.29 4.10
C SER A 81 -19.70 -1.13 5.34
N GLY A 82 -20.83 -0.43 5.19
CA GLY A 82 -21.77 -0.17 6.27
C GLY A 82 -21.28 0.91 7.23
N SER A 83 -22.06 1.20 8.24
CA SER A 83 -21.75 2.21 9.24
C SER A 83 -20.68 1.74 10.21
N LEU A 84 -19.70 2.60 10.46
CA LEU A 84 -18.72 2.42 11.54
C LEU A 84 -19.21 3.17 12.80
N SER A 85 -19.19 2.50 13.95
CA SER A 85 -19.54 3.12 15.23
C SER A 85 -18.53 4.19 15.63
N GLU A 86 -17.29 4.03 15.19
CA GLU A 86 -16.18 4.94 15.43
C GLU A 86 -15.18 4.83 14.27
N LEU A 87 -14.59 5.95 13.88
CA LEU A 87 -13.52 5.98 12.86
C LEU A 87 -12.18 5.66 13.52
N SER A 88 -11.92 4.39 13.79
CA SER A 88 -10.66 3.89 14.32
C SER A 88 -10.25 2.61 13.58
N LEU A 89 -8.96 2.27 13.60
CA LEU A 89 -8.47 1.02 13.00
C LEU A 89 -9.11 -0.21 13.64
N PHE A 90 -9.33 -0.18 14.95
CA PHE A 90 -10.00 -1.27 15.67
C PHE A 90 -11.44 -1.51 15.16
N HIS A 91 -12.22 -0.45 14.92
CA HIS A 91 -13.59 -0.58 14.42
C HIS A 91 -13.66 -0.85 12.91
N ALA A 92 -12.66 -0.41 12.14
CA ALA A 92 -12.59 -0.60 10.69
C ALA A 92 -11.95 -1.92 10.27
N GLN A 93 -11.18 -2.58 11.13
CA GLN A 93 -10.47 -3.81 10.79
C GLN A 93 -11.42 -4.97 10.42
N SER A 94 -10.92 -5.88 9.62
CA SER A 94 -11.59 -7.10 9.23
C SER A 94 -10.70 -8.31 9.44
N SER A 95 -11.29 -9.47 9.72
CA SER A 95 -10.56 -10.71 9.56
C SER A 95 -10.30 -11.02 8.08
N TYR A 96 -9.19 -11.72 7.81
CA TYR A 96 -8.83 -12.24 6.50
C TYR A 96 -8.14 -13.59 6.65
N ARG A 97 -7.94 -14.32 5.54
CA ARG A 97 -7.24 -15.60 5.51
C ARG A 97 -5.93 -15.45 4.76
N PRO A 98 -4.78 -15.42 5.45
CA PRO A 98 -3.46 -15.30 4.81
C PRO A 98 -3.17 -16.39 3.78
N GLU A 99 -3.70 -17.61 3.99
CA GLU A 99 -3.55 -18.76 3.11
C GLU A 99 -4.34 -18.66 1.81
N GLU A 100 -5.42 -17.86 1.79
CA GLU A 100 -6.26 -17.60 0.62
C GLU A 100 -5.90 -16.26 -0.06
N SER A 101 -4.87 -15.58 0.44
CA SER A 101 -4.45 -14.26 -0.03
C SER A 101 -3.16 -14.36 -0.84
N LEU A 102 -3.00 -13.46 -1.82
CA LEU A 102 -1.78 -13.35 -2.62
C LEU A 102 -0.95 -12.15 -2.13
N PHE A 103 0.31 -12.42 -1.82
CA PHE A 103 1.30 -11.43 -1.45
C PHE A 103 2.52 -11.59 -2.34
N SER A 104 2.55 -10.87 -3.45
CA SER A 104 3.65 -10.94 -4.42
C SER A 104 4.32 -9.57 -4.61
N PRO A 105 5.48 -9.49 -5.26
CA PRO A 105 6.12 -8.22 -5.61
C PRO A 105 5.23 -7.28 -6.43
N VAL A 106 4.33 -7.82 -7.23
CA VAL A 106 3.57 -7.07 -8.24
C VAL A 106 2.11 -6.86 -7.87
N GLU A 107 1.61 -7.54 -6.84
CA GLU A 107 0.22 -7.38 -6.38
C GLU A 107 0.00 -7.92 -4.97
N ILE A 108 -0.95 -7.31 -4.27
CA ILE A 108 -1.59 -7.86 -3.07
C ILE A 108 -3.05 -8.11 -3.42
N ASN A 109 -3.55 -9.34 -3.16
CA ASN A 109 -4.95 -9.66 -3.33
C ASN A 109 -5.45 -10.39 -2.08
N LEU A 110 -6.52 -9.87 -1.45
CA LEU A 110 -7.10 -10.45 -0.24
C LEU A 110 -8.59 -10.19 -0.12
N THR A 111 -9.27 -11.01 0.69
CA THR A 111 -10.68 -10.86 1.03
C THR A 111 -10.87 -10.52 2.49
N GLN A 112 -11.53 -9.39 2.74
CA GLN A 112 -11.97 -8.93 4.06
C GLN A 112 -13.29 -9.62 4.42
N LEU A 113 -13.25 -10.57 5.35
CA LEU A 113 -14.40 -11.45 5.63
C LEU A 113 -15.58 -10.71 6.27
N ARG A 114 -15.29 -9.74 7.16
CA ARG A 114 -16.32 -8.94 7.84
C ARG A 114 -17.19 -8.16 6.85
N TYR A 115 -16.56 -7.56 5.86
CA TYR A 115 -17.21 -6.67 4.89
C TYR A 115 -17.57 -7.38 3.59
N GLN A 116 -17.10 -8.63 3.40
CA GLN A 116 -17.22 -9.35 2.13
C GLN A 116 -16.63 -8.52 0.97
N ILE A 117 -15.48 -7.91 1.20
CA ILE A 117 -14.76 -7.10 0.22
C ILE A 117 -13.58 -7.91 -0.28
N THR A 118 -13.47 -8.08 -1.60
CA THR A 118 -12.24 -8.54 -2.24
C THR A 118 -11.52 -7.32 -2.82
N SER A 119 -10.23 -7.20 -2.59
CA SER A 119 -9.46 -6.08 -3.10
C SER A 119 -8.10 -6.49 -3.62
N GLN A 120 -7.68 -5.83 -4.70
CA GLN A 120 -6.40 -6.01 -5.36
C GLN A 120 -5.67 -4.68 -5.42
N LEU A 121 -4.43 -4.64 -4.92
CA LEU A 121 -3.53 -3.51 -5.05
C LEU A 121 -2.39 -3.88 -5.99
N ILE A 122 -2.17 -3.06 -7.02
CA ILE A 122 -1.09 -3.20 -8.00
C ILE A 122 -0.24 -1.93 -7.94
N PRO A 123 1.07 -2.03 -7.66
CA PRO A 123 1.96 -0.88 -7.52
C PRO A 123 2.44 -0.35 -8.87
N SER A 124 2.78 0.94 -8.88
CA SER A 124 3.59 1.59 -9.91
C SER A 124 4.80 2.32 -9.28
N MET A 125 5.55 3.09 -10.06
CA MET A 125 6.74 3.80 -9.57
C MET A 125 6.39 4.83 -8.49
N TYR A 126 5.33 5.61 -8.69
CA TYR A 126 4.92 6.70 -7.78
C TYR A 126 3.58 6.45 -7.09
N GLY A 127 2.89 5.37 -7.44
CA GLY A 127 1.54 5.11 -6.97
C GLY A 127 1.08 3.69 -7.24
N GLY A 128 -0.14 3.56 -7.78
CA GLY A 128 -0.72 2.28 -8.15
C GLY A 128 -2.21 2.32 -8.39
N ILE A 129 -2.80 1.14 -8.48
CA ILE A 129 -4.23 0.94 -8.62
C ILE A 129 -4.72 0.05 -7.47
N LEU A 130 -5.77 0.49 -6.78
CA LEU A 130 -6.51 -0.32 -5.82
C LEU A 130 -7.91 -0.59 -6.38
N THR A 131 -8.18 -1.83 -6.78
CA THR A 131 -9.50 -2.30 -7.18
C THR A 131 -10.19 -2.93 -5.98
N ILE A 132 -11.45 -2.54 -5.74
CA ILE A 132 -12.22 -2.95 -4.56
C ILE A 132 -13.58 -3.46 -5.02
N ASP A 133 -13.85 -4.74 -4.81
CA ASP A 133 -15.15 -5.37 -5.09
C ASP A 133 -15.97 -5.47 -3.80
N TYR A 134 -17.09 -4.79 -3.77
CA TYR A 134 -18.01 -4.72 -2.64
C TYR A 134 -19.20 -5.66 -2.83
N GLN A 135 -19.54 -6.43 -1.79
CA GLN A 135 -20.72 -7.28 -1.77
C GLN A 135 -21.84 -6.71 -0.88
N GLN A 136 -21.52 -5.71 -0.07
CA GLN A 136 -22.45 -5.03 0.83
C GLN A 136 -22.83 -3.65 0.30
N LYS A 137 -23.73 -2.98 1.00
CA LYS A 137 -24.15 -1.60 0.72
C LYS A 137 -23.40 -0.62 1.60
N ASP A 138 -23.48 0.68 1.24
CA ASP A 138 -22.87 1.79 1.96
C ASP A 138 -21.34 1.62 2.03
N ASN A 139 -20.72 1.81 0.87
CA ASN A 139 -19.32 1.46 0.61
C ASN A 139 -18.40 2.67 0.71
N HIS A 140 -17.24 2.45 1.33
CA HIS A 140 -16.31 3.52 1.67
C HIS A 140 -14.85 3.08 1.53
N LEU A 141 -13.97 4.09 1.49
CA LEU A 141 -12.53 3.95 1.73
C LEU A 141 -12.17 4.83 2.94
N LEU A 142 -11.69 4.22 4.01
CA LEU A 142 -11.15 4.95 5.16
C LEU A 142 -9.66 5.23 4.93
N LEU A 143 -9.28 6.51 4.95
CA LEU A 143 -7.89 6.92 5.03
C LEU A 143 -7.51 7.15 6.48
N THR A 144 -6.42 6.54 6.92
CA THR A 144 -5.78 6.84 8.19
C THR A 144 -4.49 7.60 7.93
N LEU A 145 -4.41 8.80 8.46
CA LEU A 145 -3.36 9.79 8.20
C LEU A 145 -2.62 10.10 9.51
N PRO A 146 -1.57 9.34 9.86
CA PRO A 146 -0.79 9.61 11.06
C PRO A 146 -0.05 10.94 10.99
N GLY A 147 0.12 11.61 12.14
CA GLY A 147 0.79 12.89 12.24
C GLY A 147 -0.05 14.05 11.69
N ARG A 148 0.62 15.15 11.32
CA ARG A 148 -0.05 16.33 10.75
C ARG A 148 -0.54 16.03 9.33
N TYR A 149 -1.75 16.46 9.00
CA TYR A 149 -2.32 16.24 7.68
C TYR A 149 -3.11 17.44 7.16
N GLN A 150 -3.26 17.48 5.85
CA GLN A 150 -4.22 18.32 5.13
C GLN A 150 -4.91 17.45 4.08
N VAL A 151 -6.21 17.64 3.90
CA VAL A 151 -7.00 16.94 2.89
C VAL A 151 -7.87 17.93 2.15
N LYS A 152 -7.94 17.77 0.84
CA LYS A 152 -8.68 18.64 -0.06
C LYS A 152 -9.41 17.80 -1.09
N GLN A 153 -10.71 17.96 -1.21
CA GLN A 153 -11.45 17.48 -2.36
C GLN A 153 -11.16 18.39 -3.54
N LEU A 154 -10.64 17.84 -4.63
CA LEU A 154 -10.36 18.59 -5.87
C LEU A 154 -11.60 18.66 -6.74
N ASP A 155 -12.30 17.53 -6.87
CA ASP A 155 -13.60 17.38 -7.51
C ASP A 155 -14.32 16.13 -6.96
N ASP A 156 -15.42 15.69 -7.60
CA ASP A 156 -16.19 14.52 -7.16
C ASP A 156 -15.43 13.18 -7.34
N HIS A 157 -14.37 13.18 -8.11
CA HIS A 157 -13.54 12.02 -8.39
C HIS A 157 -12.12 12.11 -7.81
N GLN A 158 -11.72 13.25 -7.24
CA GLN A 158 -10.33 13.42 -6.80
C GLN A 158 -10.21 14.02 -5.40
N VAL A 159 -9.27 13.44 -4.66
CA VAL A 159 -8.87 13.91 -3.34
C VAL A 159 -7.35 14.03 -3.29
N ALA A 160 -6.87 15.17 -2.79
CA ALA A 160 -5.47 15.38 -2.49
C ALA A 160 -5.25 15.33 -0.97
N VAL A 161 -4.18 14.68 -0.56
CA VAL A 161 -3.75 14.51 0.83
C VAL A 161 -2.32 14.98 0.97
N LYS A 162 -2.03 15.74 2.02
CA LYS A 162 -0.68 16.02 2.47
C LYS A 162 -0.53 15.43 3.86
N VAL A 163 0.50 14.62 4.08
CA VAL A 163 0.87 14.11 5.41
C VAL A 163 2.29 14.53 5.76
N ILE A 164 2.49 14.75 7.06
CA ILE A 164 3.78 15.05 7.66
C ILE A 164 3.90 14.16 8.90
N ASN A 165 4.54 13.03 8.72
CA ASN A 165 4.94 12.13 9.78
C ASN A 165 6.35 11.63 9.48
N TYR A 166 7.18 11.45 10.47
CA TYR A 166 8.60 11.20 10.29
C TYR A 166 9.14 10.13 11.24
N SER A 167 10.24 9.51 10.83
CA SER A 167 10.90 8.45 11.59
C SER A 167 11.85 8.99 12.69
N GLY A 168 12.19 10.28 12.62
CA GLY A 168 13.19 10.94 13.46
C GLY A 168 14.56 11.14 12.79
N CYS A 169 14.69 10.76 11.53
CA CYS A 169 15.95 10.86 10.77
C CYS A 169 15.92 11.94 9.69
N GLU A 170 14.74 12.22 9.13
CA GLU A 170 14.49 13.25 8.13
C GLU A 170 14.04 14.57 8.75
N ASP A 171 13.88 15.61 7.93
CA ASP A 171 13.33 16.90 8.37
C ASP A 171 11.92 16.70 8.95
N PRO A 172 11.61 17.23 10.16
CA PRO A 172 10.28 17.12 10.78
C PRO A 172 9.13 17.71 9.96
N ASP A 173 9.42 18.58 9.00
CA ASP A 173 8.44 19.17 8.08
C ASP A 173 8.42 18.50 6.69
N PHE A 174 9.18 17.42 6.53
CA PHE A 174 9.21 16.67 5.28
C PHE A 174 7.82 16.17 4.92
N SER A 175 7.34 16.63 3.78
CA SER A 175 5.94 16.48 3.38
C SER A 175 5.79 15.42 2.30
N PHE A 176 4.74 14.62 2.42
CA PHE A 176 4.32 13.65 1.42
C PHE A 176 2.95 14.05 0.87
N TYR A 177 2.86 14.18 -0.44
CA TYR A 177 1.65 14.51 -1.17
C TYR A 177 1.11 13.26 -1.84
N PHE A 178 -0.17 12.99 -1.68
CA PHE A 178 -0.82 11.79 -2.17
C PHE A 178 -2.15 12.16 -2.81
N VAL A 179 -2.34 11.79 -4.08
CA VAL A 179 -3.56 12.09 -4.83
C VAL A 179 -4.26 10.78 -5.17
N LEU A 180 -5.57 10.73 -4.92
CA LEU A 180 -6.43 9.62 -5.27
C LEU A 180 -7.43 10.08 -6.33
N HIS A 181 -7.63 9.25 -7.35
CA HIS A 181 -8.69 9.39 -8.34
C HIS A 181 -9.59 8.18 -8.29
N PHE A 182 -10.89 8.40 -8.17
CA PHE A 182 -11.94 7.40 -8.04
C PHE A 182 -12.72 7.25 -9.34
N GLU A 183 -12.90 6.03 -9.84
CA GLU A 183 -13.73 5.77 -11.02
C GLU A 183 -15.20 6.11 -10.75
N GLN A 184 -15.71 5.73 -9.57
CA GLN A 184 -17.04 6.11 -9.11
C GLN A 184 -16.96 7.34 -8.21
N PRO A 185 -17.85 8.34 -8.37
CA PRO A 185 -17.74 9.60 -7.66
C PRO A 185 -17.97 9.46 -6.15
N LEU A 186 -17.40 10.36 -5.40
CA LEU A 186 -17.68 10.55 -3.99
C LEU A 186 -19.12 11.05 -3.80
N THR A 187 -19.88 10.37 -2.94
CA THR A 187 -21.25 10.77 -2.60
C THR A 187 -21.29 11.63 -1.35
N LYS A 188 -20.33 11.45 -0.44
CA LYS A 188 -20.19 12.23 0.79
C LYS A 188 -18.72 12.33 1.19
N TRP A 189 -18.41 13.43 1.79
CA TRP A 189 -17.12 13.74 2.37
C TRP A 189 -17.31 14.15 3.83
N PHE A 190 -16.61 13.49 4.73
CA PHE A 190 -16.60 13.84 6.13
C PHE A 190 -15.17 13.89 6.62
N ALA A 191 -14.61 15.09 6.71
CA ALA A 191 -13.35 15.28 7.41
C ALA A 191 -13.08 16.74 7.72
N PRO A 192 -12.36 17.04 8.81
CA PRO A 192 -11.63 18.28 8.91
C PRO A 192 -10.63 18.37 7.76
N SER A 193 -10.48 19.56 7.17
CA SER A 193 -9.53 19.80 6.08
C SER A 193 -8.05 19.68 6.53
N SER A 194 -7.79 19.71 7.84
CA SER A 194 -6.45 19.58 8.44
C SER A 194 -6.55 19.21 9.91
N GLY A 195 -5.47 18.64 10.45
CA GLY A 195 -5.37 18.24 11.84
C GLY A 195 -4.17 17.34 12.09
N GLU A 196 -4.27 16.55 13.18
CA GLU A 196 -3.34 15.49 13.54
C GLU A 196 -4.09 14.15 13.64
N ASP A 197 -3.42 13.06 13.25
CA ASP A 197 -3.93 11.68 13.33
C ASP A 197 -5.31 11.49 12.68
N GLY A 198 -5.44 11.95 11.44
CA GLY A 198 -6.70 12.00 10.69
C GLY A 198 -7.31 10.64 10.39
N LYS A 199 -8.64 10.60 10.44
CA LYS A 199 -9.46 9.49 9.97
C LYS A 199 -10.50 10.05 9.01
N ILE A 200 -10.34 9.78 7.71
CA ILE A 200 -11.12 10.39 6.64
C ILE A 200 -11.94 9.28 5.97
N LEU A 201 -13.25 9.35 6.07
CA LEU A 201 -14.14 8.39 5.44
C LEU A 201 -14.63 8.93 4.08
N LEU A 202 -14.17 8.33 3.01
CA LEU A 202 -14.56 8.63 1.63
C LEU A 202 -15.70 7.70 1.24
N SER A 203 -16.90 8.24 0.97
CA SER A 203 -18.11 7.45 0.75
C SER A 203 -18.49 7.43 -0.72
N PHE A 204 -18.85 6.25 -1.22
CA PHE A 204 -19.25 6.00 -2.61
C PHE A 204 -20.72 5.55 -2.73
N GLY A 205 -21.39 5.28 -1.61
CA GLY A 205 -22.76 4.76 -1.61
C GLY A 205 -22.83 3.29 -2.01
N ASN A 206 -23.85 2.92 -2.77
CA ASN A 206 -24.13 1.52 -3.13
C ASN A 206 -23.52 1.19 -4.50
N ILE A 207 -22.22 1.01 -4.56
CA ILE A 207 -21.50 0.58 -5.76
C ILE A 207 -21.05 -0.87 -5.61
N ALA A 208 -20.92 -1.61 -6.73
CA ALA A 208 -20.39 -2.98 -6.71
C ALA A 208 -18.86 -2.99 -6.73
N GLN A 209 -18.25 -2.00 -7.39
CA GLN A 209 -16.80 -1.91 -7.54
C GLN A 209 -16.35 -0.46 -7.48
N GLN A 210 -15.19 -0.23 -6.88
CA GLN A 210 -14.43 1.02 -7.00
C GLN A 210 -13.03 0.71 -7.53
N VAL A 211 -12.57 1.50 -8.48
CA VAL A 211 -11.17 1.54 -8.90
C VAL A 211 -10.59 2.87 -8.45
N VAL A 212 -9.52 2.79 -7.68
CA VAL A 212 -8.80 3.95 -7.16
C VAL A 212 -7.42 3.98 -7.79
N HIS A 213 -7.19 4.94 -8.69
CA HIS A 213 -5.84 5.28 -9.13
C HIS A 213 -5.24 6.25 -8.12
N PHE A 214 -4.02 6.01 -7.68
CA PHE A 214 -3.37 6.90 -6.74
C PHE A 214 -1.91 7.12 -7.10
N SER A 215 -1.39 8.28 -6.73
CA SER A 215 0.01 8.62 -6.93
C SER A 215 0.50 9.56 -5.84
N SER A 216 1.81 9.67 -5.72
CA SER A 216 2.46 10.45 -4.68
C SER A 216 3.56 11.35 -5.22
N SER A 217 4.01 12.26 -4.36
CA SER A 217 5.17 13.13 -4.59
C SER A 217 5.75 13.59 -3.24
N PHE A 218 7.06 13.74 -3.19
CA PHE A 218 7.74 14.46 -2.10
C PHE A 218 7.95 15.95 -2.41
N ILE A 219 7.56 16.41 -3.61
CA ILE A 219 7.77 17.79 -4.07
C ILE A 219 6.53 18.64 -3.84
N SER A 220 5.37 18.22 -4.37
CA SER A 220 4.15 19.01 -4.29
C SER A 220 2.88 18.21 -4.68
N GLU A 221 1.70 18.75 -4.34
CA GLU A 221 0.40 18.26 -4.82
C GLU A 221 0.35 18.26 -6.37
N LYS A 222 0.87 19.33 -7.02
CA LYS A 222 0.91 19.44 -8.48
C LYS A 222 1.73 18.31 -9.10
N GLN A 223 2.87 17.99 -8.50
CA GLN A 223 3.73 16.89 -8.98
C GLN A 223 3.05 15.53 -8.78
N ALA A 224 2.37 15.31 -7.65
CA ALA A 224 1.59 14.09 -7.45
C ALA A 224 0.48 13.93 -8.49
N GLN A 225 -0.20 15.02 -8.87
CA GLN A 225 -1.19 15.03 -9.96
C GLN A 225 -0.54 14.72 -11.32
N LEU A 226 0.65 15.25 -11.60
CA LEU A 226 1.40 14.97 -12.83
C LEU A 226 1.81 13.49 -12.91
N ASN A 227 2.31 12.93 -11.81
CA ASN A 227 2.65 11.51 -11.70
C ASN A 227 1.40 10.64 -11.93
N LEU A 228 0.25 11.01 -11.34
CA LEU A 228 -1.01 10.34 -11.55
C LEU A 228 -1.47 10.39 -13.02
N ALA A 229 -1.39 11.57 -13.65
CA ALA A 229 -1.84 11.76 -15.03
C ALA A 229 -1.08 10.89 -16.06
N ARG A 230 0.16 10.52 -15.75
CA ARG A 230 0.97 9.62 -16.59
C ARG A 230 0.47 8.17 -16.56
N GLU A 231 -0.18 7.76 -15.47
CA GLU A 231 -0.55 6.36 -15.23
C GLU A 231 -2.07 6.11 -15.17
N ILE A 232 -2.88 7.17 -15.07
CA ILE A 232 -4.34 7.07 -14.86
C ILE A 232 -5.09 6.35 -15.99
N SER A 233 -4.53 6.34 -17.20
CA SER A 233 -5.11 5.65 -18.36
C SER A 233 -4.84 4.14 -18.34
N LEU A 234 -3.94 3.66 -17.49
CA LEU A 234 -3.60 2.24 -17.41
C LEU A 234 -4.71 1.48 -16.68
N ARG A 235 -5.10 0.35 -17.25
CA ARG A 235 -5.96 -0.61 -16.56
C ARG A 235 -5.12 -1.47 -15.60
N SER A 236 -5.75 -2.04 -14.59
CA SER A 236 -5.09 -2.93 -13.62
C SER A 236 -4.27 -4.04 -14.29
N THR A 237 -4.79 -4.64 -15.37
CA THR A 237 -4.09 -5.68 -16.12
C THR A 237 -2.84 -5.17 -16.82
N GLU A 238 -2.87 -3.95 -17.34
CA GLU A 238 -1.72 -3.33 -18.04
C GLU A 238 -0.63 -2.96 -17.03
N MET A 239 -1.00 -2.36 -15.92
CA MET A 239 -0.07 -2.03 -14.83
C MET A 239 0.57 -3.29 -14.23
N LEU A 240 -0.20 -4.37 -14.05
CA LEU A 240 0.33 -5.66 -13.58
C LEU A 240 1.36 -6.24 -14.57
N GLN A 241 1.07 -6.22 -15.85
CA GLN A 241 2.00 -6.72 -16.89
C GLN A 241 3.27 -5.86 -16.94
N GLN A 242 3.16 -4.55 -16.80
CA GLN A 242 4.31 -3.66 -16.72
C GLN A 242 5.17 -3.99 -15.49
N GLY A 243 4.58 -4.13 -14.30
CA GLY A 243 5.30 -4.50 -13.09
C GLY A 243 6.02 -5.86 -13.20
N ILE A 244 5.36 -6.86 -13.82
CA ILE A 244 5.98 -8.15 -14.12
C ILE A 244 7.20 -7.97 -15.03
N ALA A 245 7.08 -7.17 -16.11
CA ALA A 245 8.16 -6.91 -17.05
C ALA A 245 9.33 -6.17 -16.38
N ASP A 246 9.05 -5.19 -15.54
CA ASP A 246 10.06 -4.43 -14.80
C ASP A 246 10.89 -5.33 -13.90
N TRP A 247 10.25 -6.25 -13.17
CA TRP A 247 10.96 -7.23 -12.34
C TRP A 247 11.78 -8.21 -13.19
N HIS A 248 11.27 -8.68 -14.32
CA HIS A 248 12.02 -9.57 -15.22
C HIS A 248 13.27 -8.90 -15.77
N ASN A 249 13.27 -7.60 -16.02
CA ASN A 249 14.46 -6.84 -16.45
C ASN A 249 15.66 -7.00 -15.49
N TYR A 250 15.40 -7.22 -14.20
CA TYR A 250 16.44 -7.45 -13.19
C TYR A 250 16.69 -8.94 -12.96
N PHE A 251 15.65 -9.74 -12.77
CA PHE A 251 15.78 -11.14 -12.38
C PHE A 251 16.36 -12.01 -13.47
N ASP A 252 16.05 -11.74 -14.73
CA ASP A 252 16.55 -12.54 -15.85
C ASP A 252 18.06 -12.39 -16.10
N ARG A 253 18.68 -11.40 -15.45
CA ARG A 253 20.16 -11.24 -15.45
C ARG A 253 20.86 -12.26 -14.55
N LEU A 254 20.17 -12.84 -13.60
CA LEU A 254 20.71 -13.78 -12.62
C LEU A 254 19.95 -15.10 -12.69
N LYS A 255 20.61 -16.13 -13.22
CA LYS A 255 20.04 -17.48 -13.30
C LYS A 255 20.76 -18.38 -12.33
N VAL A 256 20.05 -18.85 -11.31
CA VAL A 256 20.56 -19.77 -10.30
C VAL A 256 19.75 -21.05 -10.31
N THR A 257 20.46 -22.17 -10.31
CA THR A 257 19.89 -23.51 -10.14
C THR A 257 20.62 -24.22 -9.01
N HIS A 258 19.90 -25.03 -8.26
CA HIS A 258 20.45 -25.84 -7.20
C HIS A 258 19.71 -27.18 -7.13
N GLU A 259 20.37 -28.25 -6.69
CA GLU A 259 19.77 -29.59 -6.55
C GLU A 259 18.57 -29.57 -5.58
N ASN A 260 18.68 -28.80 -4.51
CA ASN A 260 17.56 -28.53 -3.62
C ASN A 260 16.77 -27.29 -4.11
N PRO A 261 15.50 -27.44 -4.55
CA PRO A 261 14.68 -26.33 -5.05
C PRO A 261 14.40 -25.24 -4.02
N GLU A 262 14.40 -25.58 -2.71
CA GLU A 262 14.19 -24.59 -1.64
C GLU A 262 15.36 -23.58 -1.56
N HIS A 263 16.59 -23.98 -1.90
CA HIS A 263 17.71 -23.03 -1.96
C HIS A 263 17.55 -22.06 -3.13
N THR A 264 17.08 -22.53 -4.29
CA THR A 264 16.76 -21.67 -5.43
C THR A 264 15.64 -20.69 -5.08
N LYS A 265 14.58 -21.17 -4.41
CA LYS A 265 13.47 -20.35 -3.94
C LYS A 265 13.96 -19.28 -2.95
N THR A 266 14.73 -19.65 -1.94
CA THR A 266 15.31 -18.72 -0.96
C THR A 266 16.18 -17.67 -1.64
N PHE A 267 17.02 -18.08 -2.61
CA PHE A 267 17.83 -17.13 -3.38
C PHE A 267 16.99 -16.04 -4.04
N TYR A 268 15.91 -16.40 -4.76
CA TYR A 268 15.08 -15.41 -5.43
C TYR A 268 14.25 -14.56 -4.47
N HIS A 269 13.83 -15.10 -3.32
CA HIS A 269 13.17 -14.31 -2.27
C HIS A 269 14.11 -13.28 -1.63
N THR A 270 15.38 -13.63 -1.44
CA THR A 270 16.39 -12.68 -0.92
C THR A 270 16.83 -11.69 -1.99
N LEU A 271 16.98 -12.14 -3.24
CA LEU A 271 17.28 -11.26 -4.37
C LEU A 271 16.20 -10.18 -4.53
N TYR A 272 14.92 -10.55 -4.47
CA TYR A 272 13.82 -9.58 -4.49
C TYR A 272 14.05 -8.42 -3.51
N ARG A 273 14.44 -8.73 -2.28
CA ARG A 273 14.64 -7.74 -1.23
C ARG A 273 15.77 -6.77 -1.51
N THR A 274 16.76 -7.16 -2.29
CA THR A 274 17.89 -6.26 -2.64
C THR A 274 17.47 -5.11 -3.56
N PHE A 275 16.32 -5.21 -4.22
CA PHE A 275 15.78 -4.18 -5.12
C PHE A 275 14.73 -3.29 -4.46
N LEU A 276 14.45 -3.49 -3.17
CA LEU A 276 13.52 -2.64 -2.42
C LEU A 276 14.22 -1.38 -1.90
N PHE A 277 15.51 -1.48 -1.56
CA PHE A 277 16.36 -0.36 -1.14
C PHE A 277 17.72 -0.44 -1.85
N PRO A 278 18.19 0.70 -2.38
CA PRO A 278 17.67 2.07 -2.26
C PRO A 278 16.41 2.31 -3.08
N GLN A 279 15.60 3.29 -2.65
CA GLN A 279 14.39 3.75 -3.32
C GLN A 279 14.67 4.92 -4.27
N THR A 280 13.76 5.16 -5.21
CA THR A 280 13.77 6.35 -6.06
C THR A 280 13.15 7.53 -5.31
N PHE A 281 13.90 8.65 -5.22
CA PHE A 281 13.41 9.89 -4.62
C PHE A 281 13.45 11.07 -5.61
N TYR A 282 13.71 10.82 -6.88
CA TYR A 282 13.60 11.83 -7.93
C TYR A 282 12.28 11.66 -8.66
N GLU A 283 11.76 12.79 -9.15
CA GLU A 283 10.53 12.85 -9.90
C GLU A 283 10.78 13.61 -11.21
N LEU A 284 10.02 13.28 -12.24
CA LEU A 284 10.17 13.89 -13.55
C LEU A 284 9.15 15.05 -13.66
N ASP A 285 9.62 16.23 -13.99
CA ASP A 285 8.81 17.32 -14.50
C ASP A 285 8.46 17.11 -15.98
N GLU A 286 7.74 18.04 -16.60
CA GLU A 286 7.34 17.96 -18.01
C GLU A 286 8.51 17.91 -18.98
#